data_71d382657a9cd3ade8d3e768392c960b
#
_entry.id   71d382657a9cd3ade8d3e768392c960b
#
_cell.length_a   1.000
_cell.length_b   1.000
_cell.length_c   1.000
_cell.angle_alpha   90.00
_cell.angle_beta   90.00
_cell.angle_gamma   90.00
#
_symmetry.space_group_name_H-M   'P 1'
#
loop_
_entity.id
_entity.type
_entity.pdbx_description
1 polymer ?
#
loop_
_entity_poly.entity_id
_entity_poly.type
_entity_poly.pdbx_seq_one_letter_code
_entity_poly.pdbx_strand_id
1 'polypeptide(L)'
;LSTLKAVSGSTKDEMQALSNQAKDLGSTTQFTAVEVVKLQTELAKLGFSVNDIENSTPAILDLASSLEVDLASAAELAGSTVRAFGLTTEDTGYVVDVMAKSTSSSALNFNALQESLKMVAPTARAAGVSFEQTASYLGVLANNGIKGSMAGTALSNTFIELNKKGMSLEKAMEKVKNSTDPLRTAFDCKGNGRNTIR
;
A
#
# COMPACT_ATOMS: atom_id res chain seq x y z
N LEU A 1 18.71 1.10 20.05
CA LEU A 1 19.87 0.68 19.22
C LEU A 1 20.23 -0.79 19.42
N SER A 2 20.23 -1.33 20.65
CA SER A 2 20.55 -2.77 20.87
C SER A 2 19.55 -3.72 20.17
N THR A 3 18.27 -3.41 20.21
CA THR A 3 17.22 -4.16 19.52
C THR A 3 17.39 -4.09 17.99
N LEU A 4 17.66 -2.89 17.45
CA LEU A 4 17.90 -2.70 16.02
C LEU A 4 19.08 -3.55 15.55
N LYS A 5 20.19 -3.53 16.28
CA LYS A 5 21.36 -4.36 15.98
C LYS A 5 21.05 -5.84 16.00
N ALA A 6 20.28 -6.30 16.98
CA ALA A 6 19.93 -7.72 17.12
C ALA A 6 19.03 -8.22 15.98
N VAL A 7 18.16 -7.35 15.47
CA VAL A 7 17.21 -7.71 14.40
C VAL A 7 17.84 -7.57 13.01
N SER A 8 18.61 -6.50 12.78
CA SER A 8 19.21 -6.22 11.45
C SER A 8 20.47 -7.04 11.16
N GLY A 9 21.12 -7.61 12.17
CA GLY A 9 22.41 -8.27 12.03
C GLY A 9 23.55 -7.36 11.58
N SER A 10 23.36 -6.04 11.71
CA SER A 10 24.25 -5.00 11.17
C SER A 10 25.62 -4.96 11.84
N THR A 11 26.59 -4.57 11.07
CA THR A 11 27.96 -4.28 11.52
C THR A 11 28.00 -3.03 12.43
N LYS A 12 29.15 -2.77 13.04
CA LYS A 12 29.33 -1.58 13.89
C LYS A 12 29.20 -0.29 13.09
N ASP A 13 29.72 -0.26 11.86
CA ASP A 13 29.73 0.93 11.02
C ASP A 13 28.33 1.23 10.47
N GLU A 14 27.59 0.21 10.04
CA GLU A 14 26.18 0.32 9.64
C GLU A 14 25.29 0.81 10.78
N MET A 15 25.50 0.31 12.01
CA MET A 15 24.79 0.81 13.20
C MET A 15 25.11 2.27 13.49
N GLN A 16 26.34 2.69 13.24
CA GLN A 16 26.73 4.09 13.42
C GLN A 16 26.05 4.99 12.39
N ALA A 17 25.94 4.53 11.13
CA ALA A 17 25.25 5.25 10.06
C ALA A 17 23.75 5.44 10.41
N LEU A 18 23.05 4.37 10.78
CA LEU A 18 21.64 4.44 11.21
C LEU A 18 21.45 5.35 12.44
N SER A 19 22.35 5.29 13.40
CA SER A 19 22.31 6.15 14.59
C SER A 19 22.51 7.63 14.25
N ASN A 20 23.42 7.94 13.32
CA ASN A 20 23.65 9.31 12.86
C ASN A 20 22.42 9.82 12.10
N GLN A 21 21.90 9.04 11.17
CA GLN A 21 20.66 9.38 10.45
C GLN A 21 19.50 9.65 11.43
N ALA A 22 19.34 8.81 12.47
CA ALA A 22 18.28 9.00 13.44
C ALA A 22 18.43 10.30 14.24
N LYS A 23 19.66 10.71 14.56
CA LYS A 23 19.93 11.98 15.22
C LYS A 23 19.66 13.17 14.32
N ASP A 24 20.10 13.11 13.06
CA ASP A 24 19.93 14.15 12.07
C ASP A 24 18.43 14.39 11.77
N LEU A 25 17.70 13.31 11.49
CA LEU A 25 16.25 13.37 11.26
C LEU A 25 15.49 13.78 12.52
N GLY A 26 15.93 13.34 13.70
CA GLY A 26 15.35 13.77 14.98
C GLY A 26 15.59 15.25 15.33
N SER A 27 16.57 15.89 14.69
CA SER A 27 16.85 17.34 14.87
C SER A 27 16.17 18.20 13.80
N THR A 28 15.82 17.64 12.66
CA THR A 28 15.29 18.35 11.47
C THR A 28 13.81 18.12 11.22
N THR A 29 13.19 17.15 11.90
CA THR A 29 11.76 16.81 11.77
C THR A 29 11.02 16.98 13.11
N GLN A 30 9.71 16.77 13.09
CA GLN A 30 8.89 16.77 14.31
C GLN A 30 9.07 15.53 15.19
N PHE A 31 9.79 14.51 14.71
CA PHE A 31 9.99 13.24 15.40
C PHE A 31 11.30 13.27 16.20
N THR A 32 11.34 12.54 17.29
CA THR A 32 12.57 12.39 18.09
C THR A 32 13.49 11.33 17.49
N ALA A 33 14.79 11.41 17.74
CA ALA A 33 15.75 10.39 17.33
C ALA A 33 15.37 8.98 17.83
N VAL A 34 14.70 8.87 18.98
CA VAL A 34 14.22 7.60 19.54
C VAL A 34 13.10 7.02 18.69
N GLU A 35 12.19 7.86 18.20
CA GLU A 35 11.11 7.43 17.31
C GLU A 35 11.66 6.99 15.96
N VAL A 36 12.65 7.69 15.42
CA VAL A 36 13.32 7.29 14.18
C VAL A 36 14.02 5.94 14.35
N VAL A 37 14.70 5.66 15.48
CA VAL A 37 15.26 4.34 15.76
C VAL A 37 14.19 3.24 15.88
N LYS A 38 13.02 3.57 16.42
CA LYS A 38 11.89 2.60 16.43
C LYS A 38 11.43 2.29 15.02
N LEU A 39 11.25 3.31 14.17
CA LEU A 39 10.93 3.14 12.75
C LEU A 39 11.96 2.23 12.06
N GLN A 40 13.26 2.53 12.19
CA GLN A 40 14.33 1.71 11.62
C GLN A 40 14.27 0.25 12.12
N THR A 41 13.87 0.05 13.39
CA THR A 41 13.71 -1.28 13.98
C THR A 41 12.52 -2.03 13.37
N GLU A 42 11.41 -1.36 13.10
CA GLU A 42 10.25 -1.99 12.43
C GLU A 42 10.59 -2.38 10.99
N LEU A 43 11.30 -1.53 10.25
CA LEU A 43 11.78 -1.87 8.90
C LEU A 43 12.73 -3.08 8.92
N ALA A 44 13.63 -3.16 9.90
CA ALA A 44 14.51 -4.32 10.08
C ALA A 44 13.71 -5.61 10.35
N LYS A 45 12.67 -5.57 11.19
CA LYS A 45 11.75 -6.69 11.42
C LYS A 45 11.01 -7.11 10.16
N LEU A 46 10.70 -6.16 9.29
CA LEU A 46 10.12 -6.41 7.98
C LEU A 46 11.14 -6.98 6.96
N GLY A 47 12.41 -7.14 7.33
CA GLY A 47 13.46 -7.74 6.53
C GLY A 47 14.13 -6.78 5.54
N PHE A 48 14.04 -5.48 5.79
CA PHE A 48 14.80 -4.47 5.05
C PHE A 48 16.29 -4.57 5.41
N SER A 49 17.17 -4.45 4.42
CA SER A 49 18.61 -4.31 4.67
C SER A 49 18.92 -2.95 5.29
N VAL A 50 20.13 -2.79 5.83
CA VAL A 50 20.55 -1.50 6.42
C VAL A 50 20.46 -0.37 5.40
N ASN A 51 20.93 -0.60 4.18
CA ASN A 51 20.84 0.38 3.09
C ASN A 51 19.39 0.73 2.73
N ASP A 52 18.50 -0.28 2.70
CA ASP A 52 17.08 -0.05 2.45
C ASP A 52 16.42 0.78 3.57
N ILE A 53 16.80 0.51 4.83
CA ILE A 53 16.33 1.26 6.00
C ILE A 53 16.77 2.73 5.89
N GLU A 54 18.06 2.98 5.57
CA GLU A 54 18.56 4.34 5.38
C GLU A 54 17.80 5.09 4.29
N ASN A 55 17.58 4.46 3.15
CA ASN A 55 16.91 5.07 2.00
C ASN A 55 15.40 5.27 2.23
N SER A 56 14.74 4.35 2.93
CA SER A 56 13.29 4.39 3.15
C SER A 56 12.86 5.27 4.33
N THR A 57 13.72 5.46 5.33
CA THR A 57 13.38 6.18 6.57
C THR A 57 12.85 7.60 6.30
N PRO A 58 13.45 8.45 5.46
CA PRO A 58 12.94 9.80 5.22
C PRO A 58 11.52 9.80 4.64
N ALA A 59 11.28 8.99 3.61
CA ALA A 59 9.97 8.93 2.95
C ALA A 59 8.86 8.48 3.92
N ILE A 60 9.15 7.54 4.82
CA ILE A 60 8.17 7.07 5.83
C ILE A 60 7.91 8.12 6.90
N LEU A 61 8.92 8.93 7.28
CA LEU A 61 8.72 10.10 8.16
C LEU A 61 7.79 11.12 7.51
N ASP A 62 7.97 11.39 6.22
CA ASP A 62 7.10 12.30 5.46
C ASP A 62 5.68 11.77 5.37
N LEU A 63 5.49 10.46 5.15
CA LEU A 63 4.17 9.81 5.16
C LEU A 63 3.49 9.96 6.53
N ALA A 64 4.19 9.62 7.61
CA ALA A 64 3.67 9.70 8.96
C ALA A 64 3.29 11.14 9.34
N SER A 65 4.12 12.10 8.93
CA SER A 65 3.88 13.53 9.14
C SER A 65 2.67 14.04 8.37
N SER A 66 2.57 13.68 7.07
CA SER A 66 1.51 14.16 6.20
C SER A 66 0.13 13.56 6.52
N LEU A 67 0.09 12.36 7.09
CA LEU A 67 -1.15 11.65 7.45
C LEU A 67 -1.45 11.69 8.95
N GLU A 68 -0.60 12.36 9.75
CA GLU A 68 -0.74 12.48 11.21
C GLU A 68 -0.88 11.11 11.91
N VAL A 69 -0.06 10.14 11.48
CA VAL A 69 -0.06 8.78 12.03
C VAL A 69 1.27 8.47 12.72
N ASP A 70 1.27 7.46 13.60
CA ASP A 70 2.50 7.02 14.25
C ASP A 70 3.45 6.33 13.27
N LEU A 71 4.76 6.45 13.53
CA LEU A 71 5.81 5.95 12.65
C LEU A 71 5.78 4.42 12.48
N ALA A 72 5.39 3.68 13.49
CA ALA A 72 5.36 2.23 13.41
C ALA A 72 4.26 1.77 12.46
N SER A 73 3.07 2.38 12.53
CA SER A 73 1.96 2.11 11.60
C SER A 73 2.30 2.52 10.16
N ALA A 74 2.96 3.68 9.97
CA ALA A 74 3.41 4.11 8.65
C ALA A 74 4.44 3.13 8.04
N ALA A 75 5.42 2.68 8.85
CA ALA A 75 6.41 1.70 8.44
C ALA A 75 5.80 0.35 8.09
N GLU A 76 4.89 -0.14 8.94
CA GLU A 76 4.19 -1.41 8.71
C GLU A 76 3.40 -1.37 7.40
N LEU A 77 2.64 -0.29 7.16
CA LEU A 77 1.86 -0.16 5.94
C LEU A 77 2.75 -0.05 4.69
N ALA A 78 3.75 0.82 4.70
CA ALA A 78 4.66 0.98 3.57
C ALA A 78 5.42 -0.31 3.27
N GLY A 79 6.08 -0.90 4.27
CA GLY A 79 6.87 -2.11 4.11
C GLY A 79 6.04 -3.34 3.74
N SER A 80 4.85 -3.51 4.32
CA SER A 80 3.94 -4.61 3.95
C SER A 80 3.41 -4.44 2.51
N THR A 81 3.16 -3.22 2.06
CA THR A 81 2.71 -2.93 0.70
C THR A 81 3.79 -3.23 -0.33
N VAL A 82 5.04 -2.79 -0.09
CA VAL A 82 6.20 -3.12 -0.93
C VAL A 82 6.27 -4.63 -1.16
N ARG A 83 6.21 -5.42 -0.09
CA ARG A 83 6.26 -6.89 -0.19
C ARG A 83 5.03 -7.49 -0.86
N ALA A 84 3.83 -7.03 -0.51
CA ALA A 84 2.59 -7.61 -1.02
C ALA A 84 2.46 -7.43 -2.52
N PHE A 85 2.93 -6.32 -3.08
CA PHE A 85 2.97 -6.07 -4.52
C PHE A 85 4.23 -6.59 -5.21
N GLY A 86 5.21 -7.12 -4.46
CA GLY A 86 6.45 -7.64 -5.00
C GLY A 86 7.37 -6.56 -5.54
N LEU A 87 7.26 -5.37 -4.99
CA LEU A 87 8.14 -4.24 -5.26
C LEU A 87 9.47 -4.41 -4.53
N THR A 88 10.47 -3.64 -4.93
CA THR A 88 11.75 -3.58 -4.22
C THR A 88 11.71 -2.55 -3.11
N THR A 89 12.64 -2.61 -2.18
CA THR A 89 12.75 -1.64 -1.09
C THR A 89 13.10 -0.24 -1.61
N GLU A 90 13.75 -0.15 -2.77
CA GLU A 90 14.01 1.11 -3.48
C GLU A 90 12.71 1.82 -3.91
N ASP A 91 11.63 1.05 -4.12
CA ASP A 91 10.31 1.60 -4.49
C ASP A 91 9.54 2.19 -3.30
N THR A 92 10.11 2.17 -2.08
CA THR A 92 9.39 2.65 -0.87
C THR A 92 8.96 4.11 -1.00
N GLY A 93 9.80 4.98 -1.58
CA GLY A 93 9.44 6.38 -1.86
C GLY A 93 8.22 6.47 -2.77
N TYR A 94 8.21 5.73 -3.88
CA TYR A 94 7.06 5.66 -4.79
C TYR A 94 5.78 5.16 -4.07
N VAL A 95 5.90 4.12 -3.23
CA VAL A 95 4.76 3.59 -2.46
C VAL A 95 4.20 4.65 -1.52
N VAL A 96 5.06 5.37 -0.83
CA VAL A 96 4.68 6.47 0.07
C VAL A 96 3.97 7.59 -0.69
N ASP A 97 4.50 8.01 -1.83
CA ASP A 97 3.91 9.06 -2.67
C ASP A 97 2.50 8.67 -3.14
N VAL A 98 2.32 7.43 -3.60
CA VAL A 98 1.01 6.91 -4.00
C VAL A 98 0.03 6.86 -2.82
N MET A 99 0.47 6.46 -1.62
CA MET A 99 -0.35 6.48 -0.41
C MET A 99 -0.79 7.89 -0.05
N ALA A 100 0.13 8.82 0.03
CA ALA A 100 -0.15 10.22 0.34
C ALA A 100 -1.08 10.85 -0.70
N LYS A 101 -0.84 10.58 -1.99
CA LYS A 101 -1.69 11.06 -3.07
C LYS A 101 -3.09 10.48 -3.03
N SER A 102 -3.24 9.18 -2.80
CA SER A 102 -4.55 8.52 -2.75
C SER A 102 -5.40 9.01 -1.58
N THR A 103 -4.80 9.25 -0.41
CA THR A 103 -5.50 9.77 0.77
C THR A 103 -5.83 11.26 0.64
N SER A 104 -4.95 12.07 0.04
CA SER A 104 -5.21 13.51 -0.16
C SER A 104 -6.20 13.82 -1.28
N SER A 105 -6.32 12.94 -2.29
CA SER A 105 -7.18 13.15 -3.46
C SER A 105 -8.53 12.41 -3.42
N SER A 106 -8.81 11.69 -2.34
CA SER A 106 -10.05 10.93 -2.19
C SER A 106 -10.57 10.94 -0.74
N ALA A 107 -11.72 10.32 -0.52
CA ALA A 107 -12.28 10.13 0.82
C ALA A 107 -11.61 8.98 1.61
N LEU A 108 -10.48 8.44 1.14
CA LEU A 108 -9.65 7.47 1.86
C LEU A 108 -8.93 8.16 3.03
N ASN A 109 -8.87 7.49 4.16
CA ASN A 109 -7.94 7.81 5.23
C ASN A 109 -6.94 6.65 5.39
N PHE A 110 -5.90 6.85 6.20
CA PHE A 110 -4.85 5.87 6.44
C PHE A 110 -5.38 4.50 6.87
N ASN A 111 -6.28 4.46 7.87
CA ASN A 111 -6.82 3.21 8.38
C ASN A 111 -7.64 2.46 7.31
N ALA A 112 -8.48 3.17 6.57
CA ALA A 112 -9.26 2.56 5.49
C ALA A 112 -8.37 2.04 4.37
N LEU A 113 -7.29 2.75 4.02
CA LEU A 113 -6.29 2.29 3.05
C LEU A 113 -5.60 1.01 3.54
N GLN A 114 -5.12 1.00 4.79
CA GLN A 114 -4.46 -0.15 5.40
C GLN A 114 -5.36 -1.39 5.40
N GLU A 115 -6.61 -1.26 5.88
CA GLU A 115 -7.56 -2.37 5.90
C GLU A 115 -7.90 -2.88 4.50
N SER A 116 -8.08 -1.96 3.54
CA SER A 116 -8.37 -2.33 2.14
C SER A 116 -7.20 -3.09 1.51
N LEU A 117 -5.96 -2.62 1.70
CA LEU A 117 -4.77 -3.23 1.14
C LEU A 117 -4.51 -4.62 1.72
N LYS A 118 -4.76 -4.85 3.02
CA LYS A 118 -4.67 -6.20 3.63
C LYS A 118 -5.53 -7.23 2.90
N MET A 119 -6.67 -6.81 2.36
CA MET A 119 -7.62 -7.70 1.67
C MET A 119 -7.33 -7.84 0.17
N VAL A 120 -6.93 -6.73 -0.51
CA VAL A 120 -6.85 -6.71 -1.97
C VAL A 120 -5.46 -6.99 -2.53
N ALA A 121 -4.38 -6.68 -1.80
CA ALA A 121 -3.02 -6.73 -2.35
C ALA A 121 -2.63 -8.09 -2.94
N PRO A 122 -2.91 -9.25 -2.30
CA PRO A 122 -2.56 -10.55 -2.88
C PRO A 122 -3.26 -10.82 -4.21
N THR A 123 -4.52 -10.44 -4.33
CA THR A 123 -5.33 -10.66 -5.54
C THR A 123 -5.01 -9.65 -6.63
N ALA A 124 -4.72 -8.39 -6.27
CA ALA A 124 -4.25 -7.38 -7.20
C ALA A 124 -2.94 -7.81 -7.87
N ARG A 125 -1.95 -8.24 -7.07
CA ARG A 125 -0.69 -8.78 -7.58
C ARG A 125 -0.90 -9.98 -8.49
N ALA A 126 -1.72 -10.94 -8.09
CA ALA A 126 -2.03 -12.12 -8.90
C ALA A 126 -2.75 -11.77 -10.21
N ALA A 127 -3.52 -10.69 -10.24
CA ALA A 127 -4.19 -10.18 -11.42
C ALA A 127 -3.31 -9.25 -12.29
N GLY A 128 -2.06 -8.99 -11.89
CA GLY A 128 -1.14 -8.10 -12.59
C GLY A 128 -1.51 -6.61 -12.47
N VAL A 129 -2.31 -6.24 -11.46
CA VAL A 129 -2.71 -4.85 -11.22
C VAL A 129 -1.66 -4.18 -10.32
N SER A 130 -1.18 -3.01 -10.74
CA SER A 130 -0.16 -2.26 -9.98
C SER A 130 -0.72 -1.72 -8.66
N PHE A 131 0.19 -1.35 -7.76
CA PHE A 131 -0.17 -0.70 -6.50
C PHE A 131 -0.91 0.63 -6.75
N GLU A 132 -0.41 1.45 -7.67
CA GLU A 132 -1.03 2.74 -8.02
C GLU A 132 -2.45 2.57 -8.56
N GLN A 133 -2.66 1.63 -9.47
CA GLN A 133 -4.00 1.30 -9.98
C GLN A 133 -4.92 0.83 -8.85
N THR A 134 -4.43 -0.04 -7.98
CA THR A 134 -5.20 -0.55 -6.83
C THR A 134 -5.59 0.58 -5.88
N ALA A 135 -4.66 1.46 -5.52
CA ALA A 135 -4.91 2.62 -4.65
C ALA A 135 -5.92 3.59 -5.29
N SER A 136 -5.81 3.82 -6.61
CA SER A 136 -6.76 4.63 -7.37
C SER A 136 -8.19 4.06 -7.31
N TYR A 137 -8.36 2.76 -7.51
CA TYR A 137 -9.67 2.11 -7.43
C TYR A 137 -10.25 2.16 -6.01
N LEU A 138 -9.40 1.98 -4.98
CA LEU A 138 -9.83 2.14 -3.59
C LEU A 138 -10.27 3.57 -3.30
N GLY A 139 -9.60 4.57 -3.86
CA GLY A 139 -10.00 5.98 -3.76
C GLY A 139 -11.36 6.25 -4.38
N VAL A 140 -11.63 5.68 -5.57
CA VAL A 140 -12.95 5.78 -6.23
C VAL A 140 -14.04 5.13 -5.40
N LEU A 141 -13.79 3.94 -4.83
CA LEU A 141 -14.72 3.26 -3.94
C LEU A 141 -14.99 4.09 -2.69
N ALA A 142 -13.95 4.68 -2.10
CA ALA A 142 -14.06 5.51 -0.91
C ALA A 142 -14.90 6.78 -1.16
N ASN A 143 -14.75 7.42 -2.31
CA ASN A 143 -15.56 8.57 -2.71
C ASN A 143 -17.06 8.21 -2.87
N ASN A 144 -17.36 6.94 -3.10
CA ASN A 144 -18.73 6.40 -3.16
C ASN A 144 -19.16 5.74 -1.83
N GLY A 145 -18.45 5.99 -0.73
CA GLY A 145 -18.80 5.53 0.61
C GLY A 145 -18.37 4.10 0.95
N ILE A 146 -17.66 3.39 0.05
CA ILE A 146 -17.17 2.03 0.27
C ILE A 146 -15.71 2.10 0.70
N LYS A 147 -15.41 1.82 1.97
CA LYS A 147 -14.07 2.00 2.57
C LYS A 147 -13.60 0.76 3.35
N GLY A 148 -12.32 0.76 3.70
CA GLY A 148 -11.72 -0.25 4.56
C GLY A 148 -11.84 -1.66 4.01
N SER A 149 -12.06 -2.62 4.87
CA SER A 149 -12.16 -4.04 4.53
C SER A 149 -13.25 -4.36 3.49
N MET A 150 -14.35 -3.59 3.49
CA MET A 150 -15.41 -3.74 2.50
C MET A 150 -14.91 -3.39 1.09
N ALA A 151 -14.20 -2.29 0.91
CA ALA A 151 -13.63 -1.88 -0.37
C ALA A 151 -12.58 -2.91 -0.85
N GLY A 152 -11.69 -3.32 0.05
CA GLY A 152 -10.66 -4.32 -0.24
C GLY A 152 -11.26 -5.65 -0.69
N THR A 153 -12.28 -6.14 0.01
CA THR A 153 -12.97 -7.40 -0.33
C THR A 153 -13.73 -7.28 -1.65
N ALA A 154 -14.44 -6.18 -1.89
CA ALA A 154 -15.19 -5.97 -3.13
C ALA A 154 -14.25 -5.94 -4.35
N LEU A 155 -13.13 -5.23 -4.23
CA LEU A 155 -12.14 -5.14 -5.30
C LEU A 155 -11.41 -6.47 -5.51
N SER A 156 -11.05 -7.17 -4.43
CA SER A 156 -10.46 -8.52 -4.47
C SER A 156 -11.36 -9.50 -5.22
N ASN A 157 -12.63 -9.56 -4.86
CA ASN A 157 -13.60 -10.43 -5.55
C ASN A 157 -13.75 -10.06 -7.04
N THR A 158 -13.71 -8.77 -7.36
CA THR A 158 -13.74 -8.31 -8.76
C THR A 158 -12.53 -8.82 -9.53
N PHE A 159 -11.33 -8.73 -8.98
CA PHE A 159 -10.11 -9.25 -9.62
C PHE A 159 -10.16 -10.77 -9.82
N ILE A 160 -10.64 -11.51 -8.81
CA ILE A 160 -10.79 -12.98 -8.90
C ILE A 160 -11.75 -13.35 -10.03
N GLU A 161 -12.93 -12.72 -10.10
CA GLU A 161 -13.92 -13.05 -11.13
C GLU A 161 -13.46 -12.67 -12.54
N LEU A 162 -12.79 -11.52 -12.69
CA LEU A 162 -12.22 -11.12 -13.98
C LEU A 162 -11.10 -12.05 -14.42
N ASN A 163 -10.24 -12.48 -13.49
CA ASN A 163 -9.16 -13.42 -13.79
C ASN A 163 -9.69 -14.79 -14.24
N LYS A 164 -10.74 -15.31 -13.59
CA LYS A 164 -11.43 -16.54 -14.04
C LYS A 164 -11.94 -16.44 -15.47
N LYS A 165 -12.29 -15.25 -15.93
CA LYS A 165 -12.75 -14.98 -17.31
C LYS A 165 -11.62 -14.63 -18.28
N GLY A 166 -10.35 -14.66 -17.84
CA GLY A 166 -9.21 -14.26 -18.64
C GLY A 166 -9.26 -12.77 -19.05
N MET A 167 -9.90 -11.93 -18.24
CA MET A 167 -10.15 -10.51 -18.54
C MET A 167 -9.47 -9.62 -17.51
N SER A 168 -8.73 -8.61 -17.97
CA SER A 168 -8.23 -7.56 -17.08
C SER A 168 -9.34 -6.57 -16.70
N LEU A 169 -9.16 -5.87 -15.57
CA LEU A 169 -10.12 -4.85 -15.14
C LEU A 169 -10.25 -3.72 -16.19
N GLU A 170 -9.16 -3.32 -16.82
CA GLU A 170 -9.14 -2.30 -17.87
C GLU A 170 -10.02 -2.71 -19.06
N LYS A 171 -9.85 -3.94 -19.56
CA LYS A 171 -10.69 -4.48 -20.63
C LYS A 171 -12.16 -4.58 -20.23
N ALA A 172 -12.43 -4.95 -18.98
CA ALA A 172 -13.80 -4.98 -18.47
C ALA A 172 -14.42 -3.58 -18.42
N MET A 173 -13.68 -2.59 -17.95
CA MET A 173 -14.14 -1.19 -17.91
C MET A 173 -14.35 -0.60 -19.31
N GLU A 174 -13.43 -0.88 -20.25
CA GLU A 174 -13.56 -0.46 -21.64
C GLU A 174 -14.81 -1.08 -22.28
N LYS A 175 -15.05 -2.37 -22.03
CA LYS A 175 -16.24 -3.07 -22.52
C LYS A 175 -17.52 -2.48 -21.97
N VAL A 176 -17.55 -2.11 -20.68
CA VAL A 176 -18.69 -1.43 -20.05
C VAL A 176 -18.90 -0.04 -20.64
N LYS A 177 -17.82 0.73 -20.82
CA LYS A 177 -17.86 2.09 -21.39
C LYS A 177 -18.41 2.12 -22.82
N ASN A 178 -18.04 1.12 -23.63
CA ASN A 178 -18.43 1.02 -25.04
C ASN A 178 -19.74 0.26 -25.26
N SER A 179 -20.41 -0.17 -24.20
CA SER A 179 -21.66 -0.94 -24.27
C SER A 179 -22.89 -0.03 -24.41
N THR A 180 -23.87 -0.49 -25.16
CA THR A 180 -25.20 0.14 -25.22
C THR A 180 -26.03 -0.09 -23.96
N ASP A 181 -25.71 -1.11 -23.17
CA ASP A 181 -26.28 -1.39 -21.84
C ASP A 181 -25.15 -1.61 -20.83
N PRO A 182 -24.58 -0.52 -20.27
CA PRO A 182 -23.45 -0.59 -19.36
C PRO A 182 -23.71 -1.41 -18.10
N LEU A 183 -24.92 -1.33 -17.53
CA LEU A 183 -25.27 -2.07 -16.31
C LEU A 183 -25.28 -3.57 -16.56
N ARG A 184 -25.95 -4.03 -17.61
CA ARG A 184 -25.96 -5.45 -17.98
C ARG A 184 -24.56 -5.96 -18.26
N THR A 185 -23.78 -5.21 -19.02
CA THR A 185 -22.39 -5.58 -19.35
C THR A 185 -21.51 -5.65 -18.09
N ALA A 186 -21.69 -4.77 -17.13
CA ALA A 186 -21.00 -4.81 -15.84
C ALA A 186 -21.37 -6.06 -15.03
N PHE A 187 -22.64 -6.46 -15.01
CA PHE A 187 -23.08 -7.69 -14.36
C PHE A 187 -22.50 -8.94 -15.05
N ASP A 188 -22.47 -9.00 -16.37
CA ASP A 188 -21.90 -10.10 -17.13
C ASP A 188 -20.38 -10.20 -16.91
N CYS A 189 -19.69 -9.09 -16.77
CA CYS A 189 -18.27 -9.06 -16.40
C CYS A 189 -18.03 -9.60 -14.98
N LYS A 190 -18.94 -9.34 -14.03
CA LYS A 190 -18.84 -9.84 -12.64
C LYS A 190 -19.19 -11.30 -12.43
N GLY A 191 -19.74 -12.00 -13.41
CA GLY A 191 -19.94 -13.46 -13.31
C GLY A 191 -21.27 -13.92 -12.73
N ASN A 192 -22.29 -13.09 -12.65
CA ASN A 192 -23.64 -13.56 -12.38
C ASN A 192 -24.25 -14.29 -13.59
N GLY A 193 -23.66 -15.43 -13.95
CA GLY A 193 -24.22 -16.38 -14.89
C GLY A 193 -25.35 -17.18 -14.26
N ARG A 194 -26.38 -16.55 -13.78
CA ARG A 194 -27.69 -17.16 -13.53
C ARG A 194 -28.77 -16.09 -13.60
N ASN A 195 -29.21 -15.81 -14.80
CA ASN A 195 -30.62 -15.71 -15.11
C ASN A 195 -30.83 -15.50 -16.62
N THR A 196 -30.94 -16.61 -17.32
CA THR A 196 -31.77 -16.68 -18.52
C THR A 196 -33.21 -16.53 -18.02
N ILE A 197 -33.70 -15.33 -17.93
CA ILE A 197 -35.15 -15.11 -17.87
C ILE A 197 -35.61 -15.17 -19.33
N ARG A 198 -36.31 -16.24 -19.63
CA ARG A 198 -37.13 -16.39 -20.83
C ARG A 198 -38.26 -15.39 -20.78
#